data_bed05e9ae14dc49031b51e4e23c49cbb
#
_entry.id   bed05e9ae14dc49031b51e4e23c49cbb
#
_cell.length_a   1.000
_cell.length_b   1.000
_cell.length_c   1.000
_cell.angle_alpha   90.00
_cell.angle_beta   90.00
_cell.angle_gamma   90.00
#
_symmetry.space_group_name_H-M   'P 1'
#
loop_
_entity.id
_entity.type
_entity.pdbx_description
1 polymer ?
#
loop_
_entity_poly.entity_id
_entity_poly.type
_entity_poly.pdbx_seq_one_letter_code
_entity_poly.pdbx_strand_id
1 'polypeptide(L)'
;MGQRVVELNGRGLTLPLAERIVFGEEKVKPTEGALQRVERAYQAVRGAIGRGERIYGVSTGFGKLSDRLIPPEQQRMLQENLLKSHAVAVGGALPREVSRAALLFRLN
;
A
#
# COMPACT_ATOMS: atom_id res chain seq x y z
N MET A 1 -12.67 23.59 16.83
CA MET A 1 -11.22 23.32 16.83
C MET A 1 -10.86 22.53 15.59
N GLY A 2 -9.97 23.06 14.78
CA GLY A 2 -9.53 22.35 13.56
C GLY A 2 -8.81 21.06 13.91
N GLN A 3 -9.22 19.94 13.30
CA GLN A 3 -8.57 18.64 13.45
C GLN A 3 -7.14 18.78 12.92
N ARG A 4 -6.14 18.49 13.76
CA ARG A 4 -4.74 18.53 13.33
C ARG A 4 -4.50 17.53 12.22
N VAL A 5 -3.75 17.94 11.20
CA VAL A 5 -3.34 17.11 10.08
C VAL A 5 -1.84 16.88 10.17
N VAL A 6 -1.43 15.62 10.24
CA VAL A 6 -0.03 15.21 10.25
C VAL A 6 0.40 14.88 8.82
N GLU A 7 1.53 15.43 8.40
CA GLU A 7 2.11 15.12 7.10
C GLU A 7 3.04 13.91 7.21
N LEU A 8 2.80 12.91 6.37
CA LEU A 8 3.64 11.71 6.24
C LEU A 8 4.52 11.81 5.01
N ASN A 9 5.80 11.53 5.19
CA ASN A 9 6.78 11.60 4.11
C ASN A 9 7.42 10.25 3.77
N GLY A 10 6.91 9.14 4.33
CA GLY A 10 7.50 7.81 4.18
C GLY A 10 8.76 7.59 5.02
N ARG A 11 9.08 8.53 5.90
CA ARG A 11 10.25 8.50 6.81
C ARG A 11 9.93 9.28 8.07
N GLY A 12 10.65 9.03 9.14
CA GLY A 12 10.55 9.86 10.35
C GLY A 12 9.27 9.63 11.18
N LEU A 13 8.49 8.59 10.91
CA LEU A 13 7.40 8.19 11.79
C LEU A 13 8.00 7.62 13.08
N THR A 14 7.81 8.35 14.19
CA THR A 14 8.24 7.93 15.52
C THR A 14 7.09 7.29 16.28
N LEU A 15 7.40 6.50 17.32
CA LEU A 15 6.37 5.90 18.17
C LEU A 15 5.44 6.95 18.80
N PRO A 16 5.94 8.05 19.40
CA PRO A 16 5.06 9.08 19.95
C PRO A 16 4.15 9.73 18.89
N LEU A 17 4.63 9.91 17.66
CA LEU A 17 3.82 10.45 16.58
C LEU A 17 2.76 9.43 16.13
N ALA A 18 3.13 8.16 16.01
CA ALA A 18 2.19 7.09 15.69
C ALA A 18 1.08 6.96 16.76
N GLU A 19 1.45 7.03 18.04
CA GLU A 19 0.50 7.01 19.14
C GLU A 19 -0.52 8.16 19.04
N ARG A 20 -0.07 9.37 18.81
CA ARG A 20 -0.96 10.52 18.61
C ARG A 20 -1.92 10.34 17.43
N ILE A 21 -1.44 9.81 16.31
CA ILE A 21 -2.26 9.55 15.12
C ILE A 21 -3.29 8.45 15.42
N VAL A 22 -2.87 7.38 16.06
CA VAL A 22 -3.69 6.19 16.29
C VAL A 22 -4.78 6.45 17.33
N PHE A 23 -4.40 7.00 18.49
CA PHE A 23 -5.31 7.23 19.61
C PHE A 23 -5.92 8.64 19.63
N GLY A 24 -5.18 9.65 19.15
CA GLY A 24 -5.63 11.04 19.10
C GLY A 24 -6.51 11.38 17.91
N GLU A 25 -6.77 10.44 17.01
CA GLU A 25 -7.59 10.61 15.81
C GLU A 25 -7.11 11.73 14.87
N GLU A 26 -5.84 12.12 14.94
CA GLU A 26 -5.28 13.09 14.01
C GLU A 26 -5.39 12.58 12.57
N LYS A 27 -5.77 13.46 11.65
CA LYS A 27 -5.79 13.13 10.23
C LYS A 27 -4.37 13.09 9.70
N VAL A 28 -4.15 12.24 8.71
CA VAL A 28 -2.87 12.16 8.01
C VAL A 28 -3.05 12.49 6.54
N LYS A 29 -2.03 13.08 5.94
CA LYS A 29 -1.91 13.28 4.50
C LYS A 29 -0.46 13.06 4.08
N PRO A 30 -0.19 12.58 2.86
CA PRO A 30 1.17 12.53 2.34
C PRO A 30 1.68 13.94 2.04
N THR A 31 3.00 14.14 2.18
CA THR A 31 3.65 15.34 1.64
C THR A 31 3.69 15.30 0.12
N GLU A 32 3.81 16.46 -0.52
CA GLU A 32 3.99 16.56 -1.97
C GLU A 32 5.22 15.76 -2.45
N GLY A 33 6.34 15.84 -1.74
CA GLY A 33 7.54 15.06 -2.06
C GLY A 33 7.35 13.55 -1.92
N ALA A 34 6.46 13.09 -1.01
CA ALA A 34 6.09 11.69 -0.93
C ALA A 34 5.28 11.25 -2.15
N LEU A 35 4.28 12.04 -2.54
CA LEU A 35 3.47 11.78 -3.74
C LEU A 35 4.32 11.71 -5.00
N GLN A 36 5.28 12.62 -5.17
CA GLN A 36 6.21 12.60 -6.31
C GLN A 36 7.08 11.33 -6.33
N ARG A 37 7.50 10.81 -5.17
CA ARG A 37 8.22 9.53 -5.10
C ARG A 37 7.33 8.36 -5.49
N VAL A 38 6.09 8.34 -5.03
CA VAL A 38 5.10 7.32 -5.42
C VAL A 38 4.88 7.34 -6.94
N GLU A 39 4.71 8.52 -7.52
CA GLU A 39 4.53 8.67 -8.97
C GLU A 39 5.75 8.15 -9.75
N ARG A 40 6.97 8.52 -9.33
CA ARG A 40 8.19 8.00 -9.96
C ARG A 40 8.29 6.47 -9.87
N ALA A 41 7.96 5.88 -8.72
CA ALA A 41 7.94 4.43 -8.55
C ALA A 41 6.90 3.76 -9.46
N TYR A 42 5.72 4.34 -9.56
CA TYR A 42 4.68 3.87 -10.46
C TYR A 42 5.11 3.89 -11.91
N GLN A 43 5.70 4.99 -12.37
CA GLN A 43 6.21 5.12 -13.74
C GLN A 43 7.36 4.15 -14.05
N ALA A 44 8.23 3.89 -13.06
CA ALA A 44 9.29 2.88 -13.21
C ALA A 44 8.72 1.48 -13.44
N VAL A 45 7.70 1.08 -12.66
CA VAL A 45 7.01 -0.20 -12.83
C VAL A 45 6.31 -0.27 -14.20
N ARG A 46 5.60 0.81 -14.58
CA ARG A 46 4.94 0.89 -15.90
C ARG A 46 5.94 0.75 -17.04
N GLY A 47 7.08 1.42 -16.93
CA GLY A 47 8.14 1.33 -17.92
C GLY A 47 8.72 -0.10 -18.05
N ALA A 48 8.94 -0.77 -16.92
CA ALA A 48 9.42 -2.14 -16.90
C ALA A 48 8.41 -3.12 -17.54
N ILE A 49 7.12 -2.96 -17.23
CA ILE A 49 6.04 -3.73 -17.89
C ILE A 49 6.07 -3.50 -19.40
N GLY A 50 6.18 -2.24 -19.83
CA GLY A 50 6.24 -1.88 -21.26
C GLY A 50 7.44 -2.47 -22.02
N ARG A 51 8.55 -2.74 -21.31
CA ARG A 51 9.71 -3.46 -21.85
C ARG A 51 9.60 -4.98 -21.77
N GLY A 52 8.49 -5.51 -21.29
CA GLY A 52 8.29 -6.95 -21.11
C GLY A 52 9.12 -7.57 -19.98
N GLU A 53 9.56 -6.77 -19.02
CA GLU A 53 10.34 -7.26 -17.89
C GLU A 53 9.48 -8.12 -16.95
N ARG A 54 10.12 -9.14 -16.42
CA ARG A 54 9.50 -10.06 -15.49
C ARG A 54 9.57 -9.48 -14.06
N ILE A 55 8.44 -9.05 -13.53
CA ILE A 55 8.32 -8.48 -12.17
C ILE A 55 7.39 -9.38 -11.36
N TYR A 56 7.94 -10.00 -10.31
CA TYR A 56 7.18 -10.88 -9.43
C TYR A 56 5.90 -10.22 -8.90
N GLY A 57 4.78 -10.89 -9.08
CA GLY A 57 3.48 -10.43 -8.59
C GLY A 57 2.88 -9.23 -9.32
N VAL A 58 3.53 -8.74 -10.38
CA VAL A 58 3.02 -7.67 -11.25
C VAL A 58 2.79 -8.21 -12.67
N SER A 59 3.84 -8.67 -13.33
CA SER A 59 3.78 -9.31 -14.64
C SER A 59 3.92 -10.83 -14.57
N THR A 60 3.94 -11.40 -13.38
CA THR A 60 3.94 -12.85 -13.12
C THR A 60 2.86 -13.22 -12.12
N GLY A 61 2.52 -14.50 -12.03
CA GLY A 61 1.75 -15.05 -10.92
C GLY A 61 2.55 -15.05 -9.62
N PHE A 62 1.98 -15.65 -8.57
CA PHE A 62 2.55 -15.71 -7.22
C PHE A 62 2.96 -17.14 -6.85
N GLY A 63 3.93 -17.27 -5.96
CA GLY A 63 4.37 -18.57 -5.43
C GLY A 63 4.78 -19.53 -6.57
N LYS A 64 4.15 -20.70 -6.65
CA LYS A 64 4.39 -21.70 -7.70
C LYS A 64 4.06 -21.24 -9.12
N LEU A 65 3.33 -20.12 -9.26
CA LEU A 65 2.98 -19.53 -10.54
C LEU A 65 3.87 -18.33 -10.89
N SER A 66 4.95 -18.09 -10.15
CA SER A 66 5.87 -16.96 -10.37
C SER A 66 6.66 -17.07 -11.69
N ASP A 67 6.72 -18.24 -12.27
CA ASP A 67 7.31 -18.50 -13.60
C ASP A 67 6.35 -18.19 -14.76
N ARG A 68 5.06 -18.03 -14.48
CA ARG A 68 4.06 -17.71 -15.50
C ARG A 68 3.96 -16.20 -15.72
N LEU A 69 4.17 -15.78 -16.96
CA LEU A 69 3.92 -14.40 -17.39
C LEU A 69 2.41 -14.16 -17.50
N ILE A 70 1.96 -13.03 -16.98
CA ILE A 70 0.57 -12.58 -17.05
C ILE A 70 0.48 -11.53 -18.15
N PRO A 71 -0.35 -11.73 -19.17
CA PRO A 71 -0.55 -10.74 -20.24
C PRO A 71 -1.00 -9.38 -19.65
N PRO A 72 -0.58 -8.26 -20.25
CA PRO A 72 -0.89 -6.92 -19.73
C PRO A 72 -2.38 -6.67 -19.46
N GLU A 73 -3.24 -7.19 -20.33
CA GLU A 73 -4.70 -7.06 -20.21
C GLU A 73 -5.29 -7.82 -19.00
N GLN A 74 -4.56 -8.80 -18.45
CA GLN A 74 -4.97 -9.59 -17.30
C GLN A 74 -4.32 -9.13 -15.99
N GLN A 75 -3.32 -8.27 -16.02
CA GLN A 75 -2.57 -7.85 -14.83
C GLN A 75 -3.45 -7.13 -13.82
N ARG A 76 -4.37 -6.29 -14.29
CA ARG A 76 -5.34 -5.62 -13.41
C ARG A 76 -6.25 -6.64 -12.70
N MET A 77 -6.79 -7.58 -13.45
CA MET A 77 -7.65 -8.64 -12.91
C MET A 77 -6.89 -9.51 -11.89
N LEU A 78 -5.60 -9.79 -12.13
CA LEU A 78 -4.74 -10.50 -11.19
C LEU A 78 -4.67 -9.76 -9.85
N GLN A 79 -4.44 -8.44 -9.85
CA GLN A 79 -4.36 -7.64 -8.63
C GLN A 79 -5.71 -7.58 -7.89
N GLU A 80 -6.82 -7.42 -8.62
CA GLU A 80 -8.16 -7.45 -8.03
C GLU A 80 -8.48 -8.81 -7.39
N ASN A 81 -8.12 -9.90 -8.07
CA ASN A 81 -8.32 -11.25 -7.56
C ASN A 81 -7.42 -11.53 -6.34
N LEU A 82 -6.20 -11.00 -6.32
CA LEU A 82 -5.31 -11.10 -5.16
C LEU A 82 -5.96 -10.47 -3.92
N LEU A 83 -6.48 -9.25 -4.05
CA LEU A 83 -7.19 -8.58 -2.96
C LEU A 83 -8.39 -9.40 -2.48
N LYS A 84 -9.22 -9.89 -3.40
CA LYS A 84 -10.40 -10.71 -3.07
C LYS A 84 -10.00 -12.01 -2.34
N SER A 85 -8.95 -12.69 -2.80
CA SER A 85 -8.48 -13.95 -2.21
C SER A 85 -7.84 -13.79 -0.83
N HIS A 86 -7.31 -12.62 -0.51
CA HIS A 86 -6.65 -12.30 0.76
C HIS A 86 -7.55 -11.53 1.73
N ALA A 87 -8.64 -10.93 1.26
CA ALA A 87 -9.61 -10.21 2.09
C ALA A 87 -10.52 -11.19 2.85
N VAL A 88 -9.91 -12.05 3.64
CA VAL A 88 -10.60 -13.09 4.43
C VAL A 88 -10.41 -12.77 5.91
N ALA A 89 -11.51 -12.67 6.63
CA ALA A 89 -11.49 -12.50 8.07
C ALA A 89 -12.50 -13.45 8.74
N VAL A 90 -12.10 -14.03 9.85
CA VAL A 90 -12.94 -14.89 10.69
C VAL A 90 -12.90 -14.38 12.12
N GLY A 91 -14.05 -14.32 12.78
CA GLY A 91 -14.18 -13.83 14.14
C GLY A 91 -14.62 -12.37 14.24
N GLY A 92 -14.46 -11.77 15.42
CA GLY A 92 -14.83 -10.38 15.69
C GLY A 92 -13.89 -9.38 15.01
N ALA A 93 -14.37 -8.15 14.83
CA ALA A 93 -13.54 -7.06 14.32
C ALA A 93 -12.39 -6.75 15.28
N LEU A 94 -11.23 -6.41 14.75
CA LEU A 94 -10.11 -5.90 15.53
C LEU A 94 -10.48 -4.53 16.15
N PRO A 95 -9.91 -4.18 17.32
CA PRO A 95 -10.01 -2.83 17.84
C PRO A 95 -9.63 -1.79 16.79
N ARG A 96 -10.31 -0.64 16.80
CA ARG A 96 -10.11 0.42 15.82
C ARG A 96 -8.66 0.90 15.77
N GLU A 97 -8.03 1.08 16.91
CA GLU A 97 -6.64 1.50 17.05
C GLU A 97 -5.67 0.51 16.42
N VAL A 98 -5.92 -0.79 16.51
CA VAL A 98 -5.10 -1.83 15.87
C VAL A 98 -5.19 -1.73 14.35
N SER A 99 -6.39 -1.61 13.82
CA SER A 99 -6.60 -1.45 12.38
C SER A 99 -6.00 -0.15 11.86
N ARG A 100 -6.15 0.95 12.62
CA ARG A 100 -5.60 2.26 12.29
C ARG A 100 -4.07 2.25 12.32
N ALA A 101 -3.45 1.60 13.30
CA ALA A 101 -2.01 1.43 13.37
C ALA A 101 -1.47 0.61 12.20
N ALA A 102 -2.11 -0.50 11.87
CA ALA A 102 -1.72 -1.34 10.74
C ALA A 102 -1.75 -0.56 9.41
N LEU A 103 -2.79 0.22 9.17
CA LEU A 103 -2.88 1.08 7.98
C LEU A 103 -1.81 2.18 7.98
N LEU A 104 -1.58 2.84 9.12
CA LEU A 104 -0.56 3.88 9.25
C LEU A 104 0.83 3.36 8.91
N PHE A 105 1.23 2.24 9.50
CA PHE A 105 2.55 1.64 9.26
C PHE A 105 2.69 1.09 7.83
N ARG A 106 1.59 0.67 7.22
CA ARG A 106 1.61 0.22 5.83
C ARG A 106 1.78 1.37 4.84
N LEU A 107 1.21 2.53 5.14
CA LEU A 107 1.20 3.70 4.26
C LEU A 107 2.47 4.57 4.38
N ASN A 108 3.15 4.54 5.54
CA ASN A 108 4.38 5.28 5.74
C ASN A 108 5.56 4.42 5.31
#